data_438f0918f711638d62096468f95d65c9
#
_entry.id   438f0918f711638d62096468f95d65c9
#
_cell.length_a   1.000
_cell.length_b   1.000
_cell.length_c   1.000
_cell.angle_alpha   90.00
_cell.angle_beta   90.00
_cell.angle_gamma   90.00
#
_symmetry.space_group_name_H-M   'P 1'
#
loop_
_entity.id
_entity.type
_entity.pdbx_description
1 polymer ?
#
loop_
_entity_poly.entity_id
_entity_poly.type
_entity_poly.pdbx_seq_one_letter_code
_entity_poly.pdbx_strand_id
1 'polypeptide(L)'
;MLLPWLWVMPALAETAVHNVTGYTSSENGVIRFDVLVFDDAGRVLATGGDELLDAVPAERRIDGGGAFLLPGITDAHAHVYGQGLLMVNLNLAGSESLEEAVRRIRDYAGRRSGGWILGRGWNQVLWPRNAFPSAADIDAVVADRPVWLSRIDGHAGWANSRALEIAGIDSTTPDPIGGKIVRDSNGQATGILVDKAMALVDKHVPPPTKSDVRESLSSAIDALLALGITGVHD
;
A
#
# COMPACT_ATOMS: atom_id res chain seq x y z
N MET A 1 -36.25 17.23 -53.82
CA MET A 1 -35.37 16.06 -53.80
C MET A 1 -34.44 16.23 -52.62
N LEU A 2 -34.81 15.63 -51.47
CA LEU A 2 -34.06 15.74 -50.21
C LEU A 2 -33.09 14.55 -50.16
N LEU A 3 -31.76 14.84 -50.20
CA LEU A 3 -30.74 13.83 -49.97
C LEU A 3 -30.77 13.41 -48.49
N PRO A 4 -30.79 12.13 -48.18
CA PRO A 4 -30.67 11.68 -46.82
C PRO A 4 -29.21 11.92 -46.32
N TRP A 5 -29.09 12.59 -45.19
CA TRP A 5 -27.81 12.69 -44.46
C TRP A 5 -27.50 11.29 -43.90
N LEU A 6 -26.59 10.59 -44.54
CA LEU A 6 -25.95 9.40 -43.98
C LEU A 6 -25.06 9.88 -42.80
N TRP A 7 -25.51 9.65 -41.59
CA TRP A 7 -24.66 9.70 -40.44
C TRP A 7 -23.64 8.56 -40.56
N VAL A 8 -22.45 8.88 -41.03
CA VAL A 8 -21.29 7.98 -40.88
C VAL A 8 -20.94 8.01 -39.39
N MET A 9 -21.38 7.01 -38.64
CA MET A 9 -20.82 6.78 -37.31
C MET A 9 -19.33 6.54 -37.51
N PRO A 10 -18.43 7.23 -36.78
CA PRO A 10 -17.02 6.88 -36.83
C PRO A 10 -16.92 5.42 -36.38
N ALA A 11 -16.34 4.57 -37.23
CA ALA A 11 -15.97 3.22 -36.83
C ALA A 11 -15.09 3.38 -35.59
N LEU A 12 -15.50 2.76 -34.47
CA LEU A 12 -14.64 2.70 -33.29
C LEU A 12 -13.33 2.05 -33.72
N ALA A 13 -12.23 2.77 -33.54
CA ALA A 13 -10.94 2.25 -33.99
C ALA A 13 -10.59 1.05 -33.11
N GLU A 14 -10.38 -0.09 -33.74
CA GLU A 14 -10.05 -1.34 -33.07
C GLU A 14 -8.54 -1.46 -32.86
N THR A 15 -8.13 -2.02 -31.73
CA THR A 15 -6.75 -2.35 -31.43
C THR A 15 -6.65 -3.86 -31.19
N ALA A 16 -5.62 -4.50 -31.74
CA ALA A 16 -5.38 -5.92 -31.54
C ALA A 16 -4.09 -6.16 -30.74
N VAL A 17 -4.17 -7.07 -29.77
CA VAL A 17 -2.99 -7.71 -29.18
C VAL A 17 -2.86 -9.07 -29.84
N HIS A 18 -1.71 -9.35 -30.47
CA HIS A 18 -1.43 -10.60 -31.18
C HIS A 18 -0.13 -11.24 -30.70
N ASN A 19 0.20 -12.43 -31.23
CA ASN A 19 1.36 -13.19 -30.80
C ASN A 19 1.35 -13.40 -29.26
N VAL A 20 0.21 -13.88 -28.75
CA VAL A 20 0.01 -14.21 -27.33
C VAL A 20 -0.45 -15.67 -27.20
N THR A 21 -0.31 -16.22 -25.99
CA THR A 21 -1.01 -17.44 -25.60
C THR A 21 -2.13 -17.02 -24.63
N GLY A 22 -3.28 -16.70 -25.19
CA GLY A 22 -4.42 -16.18 -24.46
C GLY A 22 -5.36 -17.30 -23.96
N TYR A 23 -5.92 -17.11 -22.76
CA TYR A 23 -6.98 -17.97 -22.22
C TYR A 23 -8.08 -17.11 -21.61
N THR A 24 -9.33 -17.48 -21.86
CA THR A 24 -10.49 -16.89 -21.19
C THR A 24 -11.57 -17.94 -20.96
N SER A 25 -12.58 -17.66 -20.14
CA SER A 25 -13.71 -18.53 -19.92
C SER A 25 -14.85 -18.21 -20.87
N SER A 26 -15.62 -19.24 -21.28
CA SER A 26 -16.87 -19.12 -21.99
C SER A 26 -17.92 -20.03 -21.35
N GLU A 27 -19.15 -19.97 -21.83
CA GLU A 27 -20.21 -20.92 -21.41
C GLU A 27 -19.85 -22.39 -21.65
N ASN A 28 -18.96 -22.66 -22.63
CA ASN A 28 -18.52 -23.99 -23.00
C ASN A 28 -17.16 -24.39 -22.37
N GLY A 29 -16.66 -23.62 -21.42
CA GLY A 29 -15.39 -23.88 -20.76
C GLY A 29 -14.29 -22.88 -21.13
N VAL A 30 -13.04 -23.25 -20.89
CA VAL A 30 -11.87 -22.42 -21.20
C VAL A 30 -11.58 -22.47 -22.70
N ILE A 31 -11.43 -21.31 -23.31
CA ILE A 31 -10.97 -21.17 -24.70
C ILE A 31 -9.56 -20.60 -24.74
N ARG A 32 -8.75 -21.08 -25.69
CA ARG A 32 -7.43 -20.54 -26.02
C ARG A 32 -7.55 -19.64 -27.26
N PHE A 33 -6.80 -18.55 -27.29
CA PHE A 33 -6.72 -17.63 -28.44
C PHE A 33 -5.29 -17.09 -28.60
N ASP A 34 -5.00 -16.60 -29.81
CA ASP A 34 -3.68 -16.02 -30.13
C ASP A 34 -3.78 -14.51 -30.43
N VAL A 35 -5.01 -14.01 -30.65
CA VAL A 35 -5.34 -12.59 -30.89
C VAL A 35 -6.54 -12.16 -30.04
N LEU A 36 -6.45 -10.96 -29.47
CA LEU A 36 -7.54 -10.26 -28.76
C LEU A 36 -7.74 -8.89 -29.39
N VAL A 37 -8.98 -8.54 -29.77
CA VAL A 37 -9.36 -7.24 -30.33
C VAL A 37 -10.21 -6.49 -29.32
N PHE A 38 -9.93 -5.21 -29.12
CA PHE A 38 -10.70 -4.31 -28.24
C PHE A 38 -10.91 -2.94 -28.87
N ASP A 39 -11.97 -2.23 -28.42
CA ASP A 39 -12.31 -0.87 -28.86
C ASP A 39 -11.55 0.21 -28.05
N ASP A 40 -11.68 1.47 -28.49
CA ASP A 40 -11.07 2.63 -27.79
C ASP A 40 -11.64 2.87 -26.38
N ALA A 41 -12.77 2.24 -26.03
CA ALA A 41 -13.30 2.23 -24.67
C ALA A 41 -12.71 1.08 -23.81
N GLY A 42 -11.80 0.28 -24.37
CA GLY A 42 -11.14 -0.85 -23.70
C GLY A 42 -12.02 -2.10 -23.59
N ARG A 43 -13.12 -2.19 -24.37
CA ARG A 43 -13.99 -3.37 -24.35
C ARG A 43 -13.51 -4.41 -25.34
N VAL A 44 -13.38 -5.65 -24.91
CA VAL A 44 -13.05 -6.78 -25.77
C VAL A 44 -14.18 -7.01 -26.76
N LEU A 45 -13.86 -7.00 -28.05
CA LEU A 45 -14.77 -7.23 -29.16
C LEU A 45 -14.69 -8.67 -29.66
N ALA A 46 -13.49 -9.22 -29.75
CA ALA A 46 -13.25 -10.58 -30.23
C ALA A 46 -11.98 -11.20 -29.66
N THR A 47 -11.96 -12.52 -29.57
CA THR A 47 -10.75 -13.35 -29.36
C THR A 47 -10.75 -14.46 -30.40
N GLY A 48 -9.58 -14.77 -30.96
CA GLY A 48 -9.47 -15.78 -32.03
C GLY A 48 -8.02 -15.97 -32.49
N GLY A 49 -7.85 -16.30 -33.76
CA GLY A 49 -6.57 -16.45 -34.43
C GLY A 49 -6.20 -15.23 -35.27
N ASP A 50 -5.17 -15.40 -36.11
CA ASP A 50 -4.61 -14.32 -36.96
C ASP A 50 -5.60 -13.74 -37.94
N GLU A 51 -6.68 -14.44 -38.26
CA GLU A 51 -7.76 -13.94 -39.12
C GLU A 51 -8.39 -12.63 -38.64
N LEU A 52 -8.34 -12.37 -37.33
CA LEU A 52 -8.86 -11.12 -36.75
C LEU A 52 -7.99 -9.91 -37.11
N LEU A 53 -6.75 -10.11 -37.47
CA LEU A 53 -5.83 -9.02 -37.81
C LEU A 53 -6.19 -8.36 -39.16
N ASP A 54 -6.91 -9.04 -40.05
CA ASP A 54 -7.28 -8.50 -41.37
C ASP A 54 -8.10 -7.21 -41.27
N ALA A 55 -8.90 -7.08 -40.20
CA ALA A 55 -9.72 -5.90 -39.95
C ALA A 55 -9.00 -4.79 -39.18
N VAL A 56 -7.84 -5.06 -38.59
CA VAL A 56 -7.14 -4.11 -37.69
C VAL A 56 -5.90 -3.53 -38.41
N PRO A 57 -5.80 -2.18 -38.53
CA PRO A 57 -4.63 -1.53 -39.11
C PRO A 57 -3.32 -1.92 -38.41
N ALA A 58 -2.21 -2.02 -39.18
CA ALA A 58 -0.92 -2.47 -38.64
C ALA A 58 -0.40 -1.61 -37.49
N GLU A 59 -0.64 -0.29 -37.53
CA GLU A 59 -0.26 0.67 -36.50
C GLU A 59 -1.06 0.54 -35.18
N ARG A 60 -2.13 -0.25 -35.21
CA ARG A 60 -2.95 -0.56 -34.04
C ARG A 60 -2.80 -2.01 -33.57
N ARG A 61 -1.73 -2.68 -34.00
CA ARG A 61 -1.41 -4.03 -33.56
C ARG A 61 -0.28 -3.99 -32.55
N ILE A 62 -0.49 -4.65 -31.42
CA ILE A 62 0.46 -4.77 -30.30
C ILE A 62 0.99 -6.20 -30.34
N ASP A 63 2.29 -6.35 -30.55
CA ASP A 63 2.94 -7.66 -30.46
C ASP A 63 3.15 -8.04 -28.98
N GLY A 64 2.51 -9.11 -28.55
CA GLY A 64 2.61 -9.65 -27.20
C GLY A 64 3.87 -10.49 -26.95
N GLY A 65 4.71 -10.71 -27.97
CA GLY A 65 6.01 -11.38 -27.84
C GLY A 65 5.93 -12.84 -27.34
N GLY A 66 4.83 -13.53 -27.59
CA GLY A 66 4.58 -14.89 -27.11
C GLY A 66 4.17 -15.00 -25.64
N ALA A 67 3.87 -13.88 -24.98
CA ALA A 67 3.48 -13.86 -23.58
C ALA A 67 2.10 -14.49 -23.34
N PHE A 68 1.86 -14.89 -22.10
CA PHE A 68 0.51 -15.31 -21.66
C PHE A 68 -0.39 -14.11 -21.49
N LEU A 69 -1.65 -14.24 -21.94
CA LEU A 69 -2.69 -13.23 -21.75
C LEU A 69 -3.90 -13.85 -21.05
N LEU A 70 -4.24 -13.31 -19.90
CA LEU A 70 -5.32 -13.79 -19.04
C LEU A 70 -6.25 -12.63 -18.66
N PRO A 71 -7.53 -12.89 -18.34
CA PRO A 71 -8.36 -11.93 -17.64
C PRO A 71 -7.68 -11.48 -16.35
N GLY A 72 -7.80 -10.19 -16.02
CA GLY A 72 -7.25 -9.65 -14.78
C GLY A 72 -7.86 -10.36 -13.56
N ILE A 73 -7.05 -10.56 -12.54
CA ILE A 73 -7.45 -11.22 -11.29
C ILE A 73 -8.25 -10.22 -10.44
N THR A 74 -9.36 -10.67 -9.85
CA THR A 74 -10.09 -9.92 -8.82
C THR A 74 -9.81 -10.52 -7.46
N ASP A 75 -9.25 -9.71 -6.54
CA ASP A 75 -9.11 -10.09 -5.13
C ASP A 75 -10.47 -9.89 -4.43
N ALA A 76 -10.99 -10.96 -3.84
CA ALA A 76 -12.30 -10.96 -3.21
C ALA A 76 -12.31 -10.26 -1.83
N HIS A 77 -11.15 -9.96 -1.23
CA HIS A 77 -11.04 -9.24 0.03
C HIS A 77 -9.68 -8.56 0.14
N ALA A 78 -9.64 -7.26 -0.01
CA ALA A 78 -8.42 -6.46 0.08
C ALA A 78 -8.65 -5.22 0.96
N HIS A 79 -7.57 -4.62 1.44
CA HIS A 79 -7.56 -3.32 2.09
C HIS A 79 -6.55 -2.42 1.38
N VAL A 80 -6.95 -1.90 0.23
CA VAL A 80 -6.06 -1.18 -0.70
C VAL A 80 -5.39 0.02 -0.05
N TYR A 81 -6.15 0.85 0.66
CA TYR A 81 -5.59 1.98 1.39
C TYR A 81 -4.64 1.54 2.50
N GLY A 82 -5.02 0.52 3.28
CA GLY A 82 -4.18 -0.05 4.33
C GLY A 82 -2.86 -0.60 3.78
N GLN A 83 -2.91 -1.31 2.67
CA GLN A 83 -1.71 -1.81 1.98
C GLN A 83 -0.83 -0.65 1.50
N GLY A 84 -1.42 0.40 0.92
CA GLY A 84 -0.69 1.59 0.52
C GLY A 84 0.01 2.30 1.69
N LEU A 85 -0.66 2.42 2.83
CA LEU A 85 -0.05 2.97 4.04
C LEU A 85 1.18 2.16 4.49
N LEU A 86 1.15 0.82 4.36
CA LEU A 86 2.30 -0.03 4.66
C LEU A 86 3.47 0.19 3.70
N MET A 87 3.20 0.62 2.47
CA MET A 87 4.23 0.86 1.46
C MET A 87 4.88 2.24 1.58
N VAL A 88 4.11 3.27 2.01
CA VAL A 88 4.61 4.65 2.10
C VAL A 88 5.11 5.03 3.48
N ASN A 89 4.58 4.42 4.55
CA ASN A 89 5.02 4.62 5.92
C ASN A 89 6.24 3.76 6.27
N LEU A 90 6.84 4.05 7.41
CA LEU A 90 7.97 3.28 7.91
C LEU A 90 7.54 1.84 8.24
N ASN A 91 8.12 0.88 7.54
CA ASN A 91 7.88 -0.54 7.78
C ASN A 91 9.05 -1.17 8.57
N LEU A 92 8.75 -1.63 9.78
CA LEU A 92 9.68 -2.31 10.67
C LEU A 92 9.45 -3.84 10.74
N ALA A 93 8.49 -4.37 9.97
CA ALA A 93 8.25 -5.81 9.94
C ALA A 93 9.51 -6.56 9.50
N GLY A 94 9.78 -7.68 10.17
CA GLY A 94 10.97 -8.48 9.91
C GLY A 94 12.30 -7.85 10.35
N SER A 95 12.29 -6.76 11.16
CA SER A 95 13.54 -6.31 11.79
C SER A 95 14.00 -7.34 12.83
N GLU A 96 15.21 -7.80 12.68
CA GLU A 96 15.79 -8.91 13.49
C GLU A 96 16.45 -8.42 14.77
N SER A 97 16.64 -7.09 14.92
CA SER A 97 17.21 -6.47 16.13
C SER A 97 16.71 -5.06 16.33
N LEU A 98 16.93 -4.52 17.55
CA LEU A 98 16.69 -3.11 17.87
C LEU A 98 17.54 -2.18 16.99
N GLU A 99 18.81 -2.52 16.80
CA GLU A 99 19.76 -1.74 15.99
C GLU A 99 19.28 -1.65 14.53
N GLU A 100 18.75 -2.74 13.99
CA GLU A 100 18.17 -2.73 12.65
C GLU A 100 16.92 -1.87 12.58
N ALA A 101 16.02 -1.98 13.56
CA ALA A 101 14.83 -1.14 13.62
C ALA A 101 15.19 0.35 13.68
N VAL A 102 16.13 0.73 14.55
CA VAL A 102 16.65 2.11 14.69
C VAL A 102 17.33 2.59 13.41
N ARG A 103 18.09 1.75 12.74
CA ARG A 103 18.67 2.07 11.43
C ARG A 103 17.58 2.37 10.39
N ARG A 104 16.53 1.54 10.29
CA ARG A 104 15.40 1.78 9.38
C ARG A 104 14.67 3.08 9.70
N ILE A 105 14.49 3.42 10.98
CA ILE A 105 13.91 4.70 11.43
C ILE A 105 14.76 5.87 10.92
N ARG A 106 16.08 5.84 11.15
CA ARG A 106 17.01 6.88 10.70
C ARG A 106 16.97 7.05 9.18
N ASP A 107 17.05 5.94 8.43
CA ASP A 107 17.08 5.96 6.98
C ASP A 107 15.76 6.49 6.38
N TYR A 108 14.62 6.17 7.01
CA TYR A 108 13.32 6.73 6.62
C TYR A 108 13.24 8.23 6.94
N ALA A 109 13.67 8.63 8.13
CA ALA A 109 13.68 10.02 8.56
C ALA A 109 14.54 10.92 7.67
N GLY A 110 15.66 10.41 7.17
CA GLY A 110 16.56 11.13 6.26
C GLY A 110 15.99 11.38 4.87
N ARG A 111 14.96 10.63 4.46
CA ARG A 111 14.31 10.77 3.15
C ARG A 111 13.05 11.62 3.17
N ARG A 112 12.54 11.97 4.33
CA ARG A 112 11.31 12.77 4.49
C ARG A 112 11.58 13.96 5.39
N SER A 113 11.05 15.13 5.02
CA SER A 113 11.18 16.37 5.78
C SER A 113 9.89 16.68 6.52
N GLY A 114 10.01 17.11 7.79
CA GLY A 114 8.90 17.61 8.62
C GLY A 114 7.88 16.55 9.05
N GLY A 115 6.92 17.00 9.89
CA GLY A 115 5.78 16.20 10.31
C GLY A 115 6.09 15.01 11.23
N TRP A 116 5.06 14.23 11.49
CA TRP A 116 5.16 12.97 12.24
C TRP A 116 5.80 11.89 11.38
N ILE A 117 6.65 11.08 12.01
CA ILE A 117 7.12 9.82 11.43
C ILE A 117 6.20 8.73 11.98
N LEU A 118 5.41 8.16 11.09
CA LEU A 118 4.50 7.07 11.38
C LEU A 118 5.00 5.77 10.77
N GLY A 119 4.75 4.67 11.45
CA GLY A 119 5.15 3.36 10.97
C GLY A 119 4.62 2.23 11.83
N ARG A 120 4.96 1.02 11.44
CA ARG A 120 4.52 -0.18 12.18
C ARG A 120 5.44 -1.37 11.94
N GLY A 121 5.15 -2.43 12.69
CA GLY A 121 5.71 -3.75 12.39
C GLY A 121 6.86 -4.16 13.28
N TRP A 122 7.30 -3.32 14.24
CA TRP A 122 8.33 -3.75 15.18
C TRP A 122 7.80 -4.91 16.07
N ASN A 123 8.71 -5.81 16.42
CA ASN A 123 8.39 -6.96 17.25
C ASN A 123 9.62 -7.37 18.07
N GLN A 124 9.69 -6.86 19.29
CA GLN A 124 10.79 -7.11 20.21
C GLN A 124 10.97 -8.59 20.59
N VAL A 125 9.93 -9.41 20.41
CA VAL A 125 10.01 -10.86 20.72
C VAL A 125 10.98 -11.57 19.77
N LEU A 126 11.17 -11.04 18.56
CA LEU A 126 12.12 -11.56 17.58
C LEU A 126 13.55 -11.05 17.81
N TRP A 127 13.73 -10.06 18.68
CA TRP A 127 15.04 -9.47 18.92
C TRP A 127 15.85 -10.25 19.98
N PRO A 128 17.17 -10.35 19.84
CA PRO A 128 18.01 -11.10 20.78
C PRO A 128 17.82 -10.69 22.24
N ARG A 129 17.55 -9.40 22.49
CA ARG A 129 17.33 -8.86 23.82
C ARG A 129 15.93 -9.17 24.38
N ASN A 130 14.94 -9.48 23.53
CA ASN A 130 13.53 -9.74 23.89
C ASN A 130 12.98 -8.77 24.96
N ALA A 131 13.27 -7.48 24.81
CA ALA A 131 12.84 -6.42 25.71
C ALA A 131 12.23 -5.27 24.90
N PHE A 132 11.27 -4.57 25.51
CA PHE A 132 10.73 -3.35 24.91
C PHE A 132 11.85 -2.34 24.63
N PRO A 133 11.80 -1.66 23.48
CA PRO A 133 12.64 -0.52 23.20
C PRO A 133 12.20 0.69 24.03
N SER A 134 12.96 1.78 23.97
CA SER A 134 12.68 3.03 24.68
C SER A 134 12.61 4.22 23.74
N ALA A 135 12.08 5.35 24.21
CA ALA A 135 12.12 6.62 23.49
C ALA A 135 13.55 7.03 23.14
N ALA A 136 14.50 6.79 24.06
CA ALA A 136 15.92 7.13 23.85
C ALA A 136 16.53 6.41 22.66
N ASP A 137 16.09 5.20 22.32
CA ASP A 137 16.60 4.48 21.16
C ASP A 137 16.23 5.19 19.84
N ILE A 138 15.04 5.82 19.78
CA ILE A 138 14.62 6.63 18.62
C ILE A 138 15.32 8.01 18.68
N ASP A 139 15.36 8.64 19.86
CA ASP A 139 15.94 9.98 20.04
C ASP A 139 17.40 10.04 19.60
N ALA A 140 18.14 8.93 19.74
CA ALA A 140 19.51 8.82 19.26
C ALA A 140 19.67 9.06 17.74
N VAL A 141 18.59 8.92 16.96
CA VAL A 141 18.59 9.06 15.50
C VAL A 141 17.57 10.08 14.98
N VAL A 142 16.50 10.36 15.73
CA VAL A 142 15.45 11.35 15.39
C VAL A 142 14.94 11.98 16.68
N ALA A 143 15.50 13.12 17.10
CA ALA A 143 15.06 13.87 18.27
C ALA A 143 14.18 15.09 17.93
N ASP A 144 14.27 15.60 16.71
CA ASP A 144 13.66 16.85 16.26
C ASP A 144 12.20 16.75 15.81
N ARG A 145 11.75 15.54 15.52
CA ARG A 145 10.39 15.24 15.01
C ARG A 145 9.70 14.17 15.84
N PRO A 146 8.35 14.24 15.99
CA PRO A 146 7.62 13.19 16.69
C PRO A 146 7.60 11.88 15.87
N VAL A 147 7.89 10.78 16.53
CA VAL A 147 7.88 9.42 15.97
C VAL A 147 6.89 8.58 16.74
N TRP A 148 6.00 7.88 16.02
CA TRP A 148 5.00 6.99 16.58
C TRP A 148 4.88 5.71 15.74
N LEU A 149 5.22 4.57 16.34
CA LEU A 149 5.38 3.29 15.65
C LEU A 149 4.57 2.20 16.33
N SER A 150 3.59 1.62 15.62
CA SER A 150 2.78 0.53 16.14
C SER A 150 3.52 -0.80 16.09
N ARG A 151 3.37 -1.62 17.14
CA ARG A 151 3.85 -3.01 17.16
C ARG A 151 3.11 -3.83 16.09
N ILE A 152 3.69 -4.96 15.69
CA ILE A 152 3.14 -5.82 14.61
C ILE A 152 1.70 -6.26 14.87
N ASP A 153 1.35 -6.52 16.12
CA ASP A 153 0.02 -6.96 16.57
C ASP A 153 -0.95 -5.80 16.85
N GLY A 154 -0.48 -4.54 16.82
CA GLY A 154 -1.30 -3.37 17.11
C GLY A 154 -1.59 -3.10 18.57
N HIS A 155 -1.07 -3.91 19.52
CA HIS A 155 -1.32 -3.77 20.96
C HIS A 155 -0.31 -2.92 21.71
N ALA A 156 0.73 -2.42 21.07
CA ALA A 156 1.68 -1.48 21.65
C ALA A 156 2.15 -0.45 20.64
N GLY A 157 2.43 0.75 21.11
CA GLY A 157 3.03 1.83 20.36
C GLY A 157 4.38 2.24 20.96
N TRP A 158 5.31 2.63 20.11
CA TRP A 158 6.64 3.10 20.47
C TRP A 158 6.80 4.55 20.03
N ALA A 159 6.85 5.45 21.00
CA ALA A 159 7.01 6.90 20.85
C ALA A 159 8.44 7.31 21.16
N ASN A 160 8.95 8.34 20.48
CA ASN A 160 10.12 9.06 20.93
C ASN A 160 9.76 10.15 21.96
N SER A 161 10.77 10.79 22.56
CA SER A 161 10.55 11.86 23.56
C SER A 161 9.72 13.02 23.00
N ARG A 162 9.90 13.39 21.75
CA ARG A 162 9.13 14.46 21.10
C ARG A 162 7.64 14.14 20.97
N ALA A 163 7.30 12.89 20.66
CA ALA A 163 5.91 12.44 20.60
C ALA A 163 5.27 12.40 22.00
N LEU A 164 6.01 11.97 23.03
CA LEU A 164 5.55 12.00 24.43
C LEU A 164 5.29 13.44 24.90
N GLU A 165 6.20 14.37 24.58
CA GLU A 165 6.05 15.79 24.91
C GLU A 165 4.78 16.38 24.30
N ILE A 166 4.54 16.14 22.99
CA ILE A 166 3.32 16.61 22.29
C ILE A 166 2.06 16.02 22.91
N ALA A 167 2.13 14.76 23.33
CA ALA A 167 1.00 14.07 23.98
C ALA A 167 0.79 14.49 25.44
N GLY A 168 1.71 15.26 26.04
CA GLY A 168 1.68 15.66 27.46
C GLY A 168 1.84 14.48 28.39
N ILE A 169 2.62 13.47 28.00
CA ILE A 169 2.85 12.25 28.78
C ILE A 169 4.15 12.39 29.57
N ASP A 170 4.02 12.33 30.88
CA ASP A 170 5.12 12.42 31.85
C ASP A 170 5.00 11.37 32.97
N SER A 171 5.82 11.53 34.03
CA SER A 171 5.81 10.64 35.20
C SER A 171 4.50 10.67 36.01
N THR A 172 3.71 11.74 35.88
CA THR A 172 2.46 11.96 36.65
C THR A 172 1.21 11.55 35.85
N THR A 173 1.33 11.32 34.54
CA THR A 173 0.21 10.92 33.68
C THR A 173 -0.34 9.56 34.10
N PRO A 174 -1.61 9.42 34.48
CA PRO A 174 -2.16 8.14 34.94
C PRO A 174 -2.33 7.17 33.76
N ASP A 175 -2.24 5.88 34.05
CA ASP A 175 -2.61 4.85 33.09
C ASP A 175 -4.14 4.91 32.85
N PRO A 176 -4.59 4.93 31.57
CA PRO A 176 -6.01 4.88 31.27
C PRO A 176 -6.58 3.47 31.53
N ILE A 177 -7.87 3.39 31.83
CA ILE A 177 -8.55 2.10 32.02
C ILE A 177 -8.38 1.22 30.77
N GLY A 178 -7.79 0.04 30.96
CA GLY A 178 -7.52 -0.90 29.85
C GLY A 178 -6.30 -0.55 29.01
N GLY A 179 -5.40 0.31 29.51
CA GLY A 179 -4.13 0.62 28.88
C GLY A 179 -3.02 0.83 29.91
N LYS A 180 -1.77 0.80 29.46
CA LYS A 180 -0.60 0.97 30.33
C LYS A 180 0.47 1.84 29.65
N ILE A 181 0.98 2.81 30.39
CA ILE A 181 2.22 3.53 30.05
C ILE A 181 3.37 2.77 30.69
N VAL A 182 4.26 2.20 29.90
CA VAL A 182 5.43 1.50 30.42
C VAL A 182 6.42 2.52 30.99
N ARG A 183 6.83 2.28 32.25
CA ARG A 183 7.70 3.19 33.00
C ARG A 183 8.99 2.51 33.42
N ASP A 184 10.03 3.31 33.57
CA ASP A 184 11.29 2.89 34.15
C ASP A 184 11.23 2.82 35.68
N SER A 185 12.35 2.47 36.32
CA SER A 185 12.48 2.40 37.81
C SER A 185 12.31 3.75 38.51
N ASN A 186 12.41 4.87 37.81
CA ASN A 186 12.24 6.23 38.31
C ASN A 186 10.80 6.75 38.06
N GLY A 187 9.92 5.92 37.50
CA GLY A 187 8.56 6.30 37.15
C GLY A 187 8.41 7.09 35.85
N GLN A 188 9.48 7.28 35.08
CA GLN A 188 9.44 7.99 33.81
C GLN A 188 8.85 7.11 32.71
N ALA A 189 8.03 7.71 31.81
CA ALA A 189 7.50 7.02 30.64
C ALA A 189 8.65 6.61 29.72
N THR A 190 8.73 5.31 29.39
CA THR A 190 9.82 4.78 28.52
C THR A 190 9.61 5.03 27.04
N GLY A 191 8.43 5.49 26.62
CA GLY A 191 8.02 5.61 25.21
C GLY A 191 7.10 4.49 24.75
N ILE A 192 6.91 3.43 25.55
CA ILE A 192 6.00 2.34 25.18
C ILE A 192 4.63 2.56 25.84
N LEU A 193 3.60 2.55 24.98
CA LEU A 193 2.20 2.63 25.38
C LEU A 193 1.49 1.36 24.91
N VAL A 194 0.70 0.76 25.80
CA VAL A 194 0.02 -0.53 25.56
C VAL A 194 -1.48 -0.33 25.53
N ASP A 195 -2.16 -0.99 24.60
CA ASP A 195 -3.60 -1.02 24.42
C ASP A 195 -4.23 0.40 24.43
N LYS A 196 -5.19 0.68 25.30
CA LYS A 196 -5.87 1.98 25.35
C LYS A 196 -4.97 3.18 25.66
N ALA A 197 -3.77 2.95 26.20
CA ALA A 197 -2.82 4.04 26.39
C ALA A 197 -2.30 4.60 25.06
N MET A 198 -2.33 3.83 23.97
CA MET A 198 -1.94 4.30 22.64
C MET A 198 -2.75 5.53 22.20
N ALA A 199 -4.04 5.59 22.57
CA ALA A 199 -4.91 6.71 22.25
C ALA A 199 -4.43 8.06 22.82
N LEU A 200 -3.56 8.04 23.85
CA LEU A 200 -2.96 9.27 24.40
C LEU A 200 -2.05 9.96 23.37
N VAL A 201 -1.40 9.20 22.48
CA VAL A 201 -0.58 9.73 21.38
C VAL A 201 -1.42 9.85 20.11
N ASP A 202 -2.24 8.85 19.76
CA ASP A 202 -3.00 8.80 18.53
C ASP A 202 -3.83 10.07 18.28
N LYS A 203 -4.45 10.64 19.32
CA LYS A 203 -5.26 11.87 19.23
C LYS A 203 -4.46 13.11 18.78
N HIS A 204 -3.13 13.07 18.86
CA HIS A 204 -2.25 14.16 18.45
C HIS A 204 -1.63 13.93 17.06
N VAL A 205 -1.76 12.71 16.53
CA VAL A 205 -1.33 12.42 15.15
C VAL A 205 -2.28 13.11 14.19
N PRO A 206 -1.79 13.99 13.30
CA PRO A 206 -2.66 14.66 12.35
C PRO A 206 -3.30 13.65 11.38
N PRO A 207 -4.54 13.88 10.95
CA PRO A 207 -5.16 13.05 9.94
C PRO A 207 -4.35 13.13 8.62
N PRO A 208 -4.36 12.08 7.81
CA PRO A 208 -3.65 12.07 6.54
C PRO A 208 -4.19 13.16 5.61
N THR A 209 -3.30 13.83 4.91
CA THR A 209 -3.67 14.80 3.88
C THR A 209 -4.22 14.09 2.63
N LYS A 210 -4.90 14.84 1.75
CA LYS A 210 -5.32 14.30 0.45
C LYS A 210 -4.14 13.79 -0.39
N SER A 211 -2.96 14.38 -0.21
CA SER A 211 -1.73 13.94 -0.89
C SER A 211 -1.27 12.59 -0.36
N ASP A 212 -1.27 12.41 0.96
CA ASP A 212 -0.87 11.14 1.60
C ASP A 212 -1.80 9.98 1.20
N VAL A 213 -3.11 10.26 1.17
CA VAL A 213 -4.11 9.27 0.71
C VAL A 213 -3.86 8.89 -0.76
N ARG A 214 -3.60 9.87 -1.63
CA ARG A 214 -3.34 9.62 -3.05
C ARG A 214 -2.05 8.82 -3.25
N GLU A 215 -0.95 9.20 -2.56
CA GLU A 215 0.32 8.49 -2.62
C GLU A 215 0.15 7.02 -2.19
N SER A 216 -0.57 6.79 -1.08
CA SER A 216 -0.85 5.45 -0.57
C SER A 216 -1.65 4.61 -1.57
N LEU A 217 -2.76 5.15 -2.09
CA LEU A 217 -3.59 4.45 -3.06
C LEU A 217 -2.83 4.16 -4.36
N SER A 218 -2.08 5.14 -4.89
CA SER A 218 -1.28 4.94 -6.11
C SER A 218 -0.27 3.82 -5.93
N SER A 219 0.49 3.84 -4.83
CA SER A 219 1.49 2.81 -4.54
C SER A 219 0.88 1.41 -4.43
N ALA A 220 -0.29 1.29 -3.79
CA ALA A 220 -1.00 0.02 -3.68
C ALA A 220 -1.52 -0.46 -5.04
N ILE A 221 -2.12 0.42 -5.83
CA ILE A 221 -2.66 0.10 -7.16
C ILE A 221 -1.53 -0.39 -8.07
N ASP A 222 -0.40 0.33 -8.11
CA ASP A 222 0.75 -0.06 -8.92
C ASP A 222 1.28 -1.45 -8.54
N ALA A 223 1.33 -1.75 -7.24
CA ALA A 223 1.75 -3.06 -6.74
C ALA A 223 0.75 -4.18 -7.10
N LEU A 224 -0.56 -3.91 -7.01
CA LEU A 224 -1.61 -4.86 -7.38
C LEU A 224 -1.58 -5.15 -8.89
N LEU A 225 -1.46 -4.11 -9.71
CA LEU A 225 -1.36 -4.24 -11.17
C LEU A 225 -0.12 -5.05 -11.57
N ALA A 226 1.03 -4.85 -10.91
CA ALA A 226 2.24 -5.63 -11.16
C ALA A 226 2.06 -7.14 -10.88
N LEU A 227 1.07 -7.51 -10.06
CA LEU A 227 0.69 -8.90 -9.77
C LEU A 227 -0.48 -9.40 -10.65
N GLY A 228 -0.95 -8.59 -11.60
CA GLY A 228 -2.08 -8.93 -12.46
C GLY A 228 -3.46 -8.80 -11.79
N ILE A 229 -3.52 -8.17 -10.61
CA ILE A 229 -4.79 -7.87 -9.92
C ILE A 229 -5.36 -6.58 -10.49
N THR A 230 -6.52 -6.66 -11.14
CA THR A 230 -7.19 -5.53 -11.82
C THR A 230 -8.52 -5.15 -11.18
N GLY A 231 -9.00 -5.95 -10.25
CA GLY A 231 -10.21 -5.70 -9.46
C GLY A 231 -10.02 -6.07 -8.00
N VAL A 232 -10.70 -5.37 -7.10
CA VAL A 232 -10.70 -5.68 -5.67
C VAL A 232 -12.08 -5.45 -5.07
N HIS A 233 -12.39 -6.21 -4.02
CA HIS A 233 -13.47 -5.92 -3.07
C HIS A 233 -12.81 -5.42 -1.77
N ASP A 234 -12.92 -4.10 -1.48
CA ASP A 234 -12.33 -3.44 -0.30
C ASP A 234 -13.38 -3.19 0.79
#